data_b57441be46907599354f8818657cf4d5
#
_entry.id   b57441be46907599354f8818657cf4d5
#
_cell.length_a   1.000
_cell.length_b   1.000
_cell.length_c   1.000
_cell.angle_alpha   90.00
_cell.angle_beta   90.00
_cell.angle_gamma   90.00
#
_symmetry.space_group_name_H-M   'P 1'
#
loop_
_entity.id
_entity.type
_entity.pdbx_description
1 polymer ?
#
loop_
_entity_poly.entity_id
_entity_poly.type
_entity_poly.pdbx_seq_one_letter_code
_entity_poly.pdbx_strand_id
1 'polypeptide(L)'
;MAKIVFKELTSNQNVLFPVSLSEKIAPNHPVRVVNSVVDALDISCLLWAYKGGGTSSYHPRMMLKVLFYAYLNNIYSCRKIEKALQENIHFMWLSGNSTPDFRTINDFRGKRLKEHIKSLFSAIVLLLQESGYVSLDVQYIDGTKVESASNRYTFVWRGSVEKNKVKLESKIQSILSEVDKHIEQDKQERTPDSLPDMDSCGLREKVGALNKRLSGMNKAEQKQIKKLQEEYLPRLAKYESQLEKLGDRNSFSKTDEDATFMRMKEDHMKNGQLKPAYNIQIATENQFITNLGIYRRAGDTGTLISFLKDFRETYHRQSSIVVADAGYGSEQNYEFMENAGIEAFVKYNYFHKEQKRAWKKDAFAIQNLYYNRERDYYVCPMGQHMEYKGQRKSKSDLGYVSILKRYQAQNCEGCPLKSQCHKSKANRIIEVNYNLNRYKQKARERLMSEEGIYHRGRRCIEPEAAFAQIKHNSAWNRFRLRGLEKVKTEFTLVAIAHNLRKLAKKVSFLLFFTYFCRMISRKVIIEKTKDILNIKMDNKRAA
;
A
#
# COMPACT_ATOMS: atom_id res chain seq x y z
N MET A 1 -3.92 -66.19 18.06
CA MET A 1 -3.46 -64.87 17.55
C MET A 1 -3.91 -64.74 16.10
N ALA A 2 -4.61 -63.66 15.74
CA ALA A 2 -4.99 -63.44 14.36
C ALA A 2 -3.75 -63.20 13.50
N LYS A 3 -3.65 -63.91 12.36
CA LYS A 3 -2.52 -63.81 11.43
C LYS A 3 -2.60 -62.42 10.75
N ILE A 4 -1.55 -61.59 10.91
CA ILE A 4 -1.46 -60.30 10.24
C ILE A 4 -1.26 -60.55 8.74
N VAL A 5 -2.16 -60.06 7.90
CA VAL A 5 -2.08 -60.10 6.44
C VAL A 5 -1.76 -58.69 5.93
N PHE A 6 -0.65 -58.53 5.23
CA PHE A 6 -0.28 -57.26 4.57
C PHE A 6 -0.85 -57.23 3.15
N LYS A 7 -1.21 -56.04 2.70
CA LYS A 7 -1.57 -55.83 1.29
C LYS A 7 -0.32 -55.97 0.42
N GLU A 8 -0.47 -56.56 -0.75
CA GLU A 8 0.61 -56.68 -1.70
C GLU A 8 1.13 -55.31 -2.15
N LEU A 9 2.45 -55.13 -2.17
CA LEU A 9 3.14 -53.95 -2.66
C LEU A 9 3.81 -54.29 -4.01
N THR A 10 3.17 -53.88 -5.10
CA THR A 10 3.71 -54.07 -6.45
C THR A 10 4.20 -52.74 -7.01
N SER A 11 5.49 -52.43 -6.84
CA SER A 11 6.11 -51.16 -7.27
C SER A 11 6.29 -51.04 -8.79
N ASN A 12 6.37 -52.19 -9.50
CA ASN A 12 6.71 -52.26 -10.92
C ASN A 12 5.58 -52.83 -11.79
N GLN A 13 4.33 -52.57 -11.42
CA GLN A 13 3.19 -53.05 -12.19
C GLN A 13 3.06 -52.25 -13.47
N ASN A 14 3.25 -52.87 -14.63
CA ASN A 14 2.97 -52.30 -15.93
C ASN A 14 1.45 -52.27 -16.14
N VAL A 15 0.90 -51.07 -16.40
CA VAL A 15 -0.52 -50.87 -16.72
C VAL A 15 -0.65 -50.86 -18.21
N LEU A 16 -1.50 -51.74 -18.78
CA LEU A 16 -1.75 -51.82 -20.21
C LEU A 16 -2.38 -50.56 -20.80
N PHE A 17 -3.24 -49.91 -20.02
CA PHE A 17 -3.85 -48.60 -20.29
C PHE A 17 -3.51 -47.61 -19.20
N PRO A 18 -2.64 -46.63 -19.42
CA PRO A 18 -2.30 -45.66 -18.41
C PRO A 18 -3.51 -44.77 -18.04
N VAL A 19 -3.84 -44.72 -16.77
CA VAL A 19 -4.92 -43.88 -16.23
C VAL A 19 -4.57 -42.42 -16.47
N SER A 20 -5.50 -41.65 -17.01
CA SER A 20 -5.28 -40.20 -17.26
C SER A 20 -5.02 -39.46 -15.94
N LEU A 21 -4.21 -38.41 -15.98
CA LEU A 21 -3.97 -37.57 -14.78
C LEU A 21 -5.28 -36.99 -14.25
N SER A 22 -6.24 -36.70 -15.12
CA SER A 22 -7.56 -36.18 -14.73
C SER A 22 -8.35 -37.19 -13.87
N GLU A 23 -8.28 -38.47 -14.15
CA GLU A 23 -8.97 -39.52 -13.36
C GLU A 23 -8.36 -39.70 -11.98
N LYS A 24 -7.06 -39.45 -11.83
CA LYS A 24 -6.37 -39.50 -10.53
C LYS A 24 -6.70 -38.33 -9.60
N ILE A 25 -7.33 -37.27 -10.14
CA ILE A 25 -7.66 -36.05 -9.38
C ILE A 25 -9.14 -36.12 -8.94
N ALA A 26 -9.38 -36.02 -7.63
CA ALA A 26 -10.74 -36.03 -7.08
C ALA A 26 -11.61 -34.94 -7.73
N PRO A 27 -12.90 -35.21 -7.98
CA PRO A 27 -13.82 -34.26 -8.62
C PRO A 27 -13.94 -32.92 -7.89
N ASN A 28 -13.87 -32.91 -6.58
CA ASN A 28 -13.99 -31.73 -5.72
C ASN A 28 -12.63 -31.08 -5.36
N HIS A 29 -11.54 -31.53 -5.99
CA HIS A 29 -10.22 -31.00 -5.66
C HIS A 29 -10.03 -29.55 -6.10
N PRO A 30 -9.44 -28.65 -5.27
CA PRO A 30 -9.26 -27.22 -5.57
C PRO A 30 -8.55 -26.93 -6.90
N VAL A 31 -7.71 -27.82 -7.40
CA VAL A 31 -7.03 -27.66 -8.69
C VAL A 31 -8.02 -27.51 -9.85
N ARG A 32 -9.18 -28.19 -9.78
CA ARG A 32 -10.21 -28.09 -10.80
C ARG A 32 -10.87 -26.71 -10.80
N VAL A 33 -11.09 -26.13 -9.63
CA VAL A 33 -11.59 -24.74 -9.51
C VAL A 33 -10.61 -23.75 -10.12
N VAL A 34 -9.31 -23.90 -9.83
CA VAL A 34 -8.27 -23.07 -10.44
C VAL A 34 -8.29 -23.21 -11.97
N ASN A 35 -8.35 -24.45 -12.47
CA ASN A 35 -8.41 -24.72 -13.92
C ASN A 35 -9.61 -24.00 -14.56
N SER A 36 -10.81 -24.23 -14.02
CA SER A 36 -12.05 -23.68 -14.58
C SER A 36 -12.11 -22.15 -14.52
N VAL A 37 -11.69 -21.55 -13.41
CA VAL A 37 -11.63 -20.09 -13.29
C VAL A 37 -10.67 -19.48 -14.32
N VAL A 38 -9.47 -20.04 -14.47
CA VAL A 38 -8.49 -19.52 -15.44
C VAL A 38 -8.96 -19.75 -16.88
N ASP A 39 -9.68 -20.83 -17.16
CA ASP A 39 -10.25 -21.09 -18.49
C ASP A 39 -11.36 -20.10 -18.86
N ALA A 40 -12.09 -19.58 -17.87
CA ALA A 40 -13.11 -18.56 -18.07
C ALA A 40 -12.56 -17.13 -18.24
N LEU A 41 -11.32 -16.88 -17.81
CA LEU A 41 -10.73 -15.53 -17.93
C LEU A 41 -10.42 -15.19 -19.39
N ASP A 42 -10.74 -13.96 -19.80
CA ASP A 42 -10.17 -13.37 -20.99
C ASP A 42 -8.71 -12.99 -20.72
N ILE A 43 -7.81 -13.62 -21.46
CA ILE A 43 -6.37 -13.40 -21.41
C ILE A 43 -5.81 -12.75 -22.68
N SER A 44 -6.66 -12.18 -23.53
CA SER A 44 -6.25 -11.58 -24.82
C SER A 44 -5.17 -10.52 -24.61
N CYS A 45 -5.26 -9.73 -23.54
CA CYS A 45 -4.25 -8.74 -23.19
C CYS A 45 -2.86 -9.35 -22.94
N LEU A 46 -2.79 -10.56 -22.35
CA LEU A 46 -1.52 -11.27 -22.17
C LEU A 46 -0.98 -11.84 -23.47
N LEU A 47 -1.85 -12.29 -24.36
CA LEU A 47 -1.46 -12.87 -25.67
C LEU A 47 -0.78 -11.81 -26.54
N TRP A 48 -1.25 -10.58 -26.54
CA TRP A 48 -0.66 -9.50 -27.31
C TRP A 48 0.76 -9.11 -26.87
N ALA A 49 1.14 -9.44 -25.64
CA ALA A 49 2.51 -9.22 -25.14
C ALA A 49 3.53 -10.22 -25.72
N TYR A 50 3.08 -11.25 -26.46
CA TYR A 50 3.95 -12.23 -27.12
C TYR A 50 4.23 -11.81 -28.56
N LYS A 51 5.47 -11.40 -28.80
CA LYS A 51 5.97 -11.15 -30.15
C LYS A 51 6.28 -12.50 -30.81
N GLY A 52 5.81 -12.75 -31.99
CA GLY A 52 6.15 -13.95 -32.76
C GLY A 52 7.66 -14.03 -33.05
N GLY A 53 8.13 -15.23 -33.41
CA GLY A 53 9.53 -15.52 -33.72
C GLY A 53 10.31 -16.13 -32.56
N GLY A 54 11.40 -16.81 -32.83
CA GLY A 54 12.23 -17.48 -31.82
C GLY A 54 11.69 -18.84 -31.37
N THR A 55 12.17 -19.30 -30.20
CA THR A 55 11.76 -20.57 -29.60
C THR A 55 10.30 -20.51 -29.11
N SER A 56 9.56 -21.63 -29.23
CA SER A 56 8.17 -21.75 -28.76
C SER A 56 8.01 -21.35 -27.31
N SER A 57 7.09 -20.43 -27.07
CA SER A 57 6.79 -19.93 -25.71
C SER A 57 5.70 -20.78 -25.04
N TYR A 58 5.77 -20.95 -23.73
CA TYR A 58 4.68 -21.58 -22.98
C TYR A 58 3.42 -20.70 -23.03
N HIS A 59 2.27 -21.34 -23.18
CA HIS A 59 0.99 -20.64 -23.30
C HIS A 59 0.66 -19.88 -21.99
N PRO A 60 0.30 -18.58 -22.03
CA PRO A 60 0.05 -17.77 -20.82
C PRO A 60 -1.02 -18.36 -19.92
N ARG A 61 -2.09 -18.95 -20.47
CA ARG A 61 -3.15 -19.59 -19.70
C ARG A 61 -2.61 -20.73 -18.82
N MET A 62 -1.74 -21.57 -19.37
CA MET A 62 -1.07 -22.62 -18.60
C MET A 62 -0.21 -22.02 -17.49
N MET A 63 0.58 -20.98 -17.78
CA MET A 63 1.42 -20.31 -16.78
C MET A 63 0.59 -19.67 -15.66
N LEU A 64 -0.59 -19.10 -15.96
CA LEU A 64 -1.53 -18.59 -14.96
C LEU A 64 -2.07 -19.72 -14.06
N LYS A 65 -2.51 -20.84 -14.65
CA LYS A 65 -2.99 -22.01 -13.89
C LYS A 65 -1.93 -22.50 -12.89
N VAL A 66 -0.70 -22.63 -13.35
CA VAL A 66 0.44 -23.07 -12.54
C VAL A 66 0.72 -22.06 -11.40
N LEU A 67 0.77 -20.77 -11.71
CA LEU A 67 1.04 -19.73 -10.69
C LEU A 67 -0.09 -19.63 -9.65
N PHE A 68 -1.34 -19.59 -10.08
CA PHE A 68 -2.47 -19.47 -9.16
C PHE A 68 -2.55 -20.68 -8.24
N TYR A 69 -2.36 -21.88 -8.78
CA TYR A 69 -2.35 -23.10 -7.99
C TYR A 69 -1.14 -23.20 -7.06
N ALA A 70 0.03 -22.72 -7.49
CA ALA A 70 1.22 -22.64 -6.64
C ALA A 70 1.01 -21.75 -5.42
N TYR A 71 0.47 -20.53 -5.63
CA TYR A 71 0.15 -19.61 -4.54
C TYR A 71 -0.96 -20.14 -3.64
N LEU A 72 -1.95 -20.84 -4.19
CA LEU A 72 -2.99 -21.52 -3.41
C LEU A 72 -2.38 -22.58 -2.47
N ASN A 73 -1.33 -23.28 -2.89
CA ASN A 73 -0.61 -24.27 -2.08
C ASN A 73 0.57 -23.69 -1.30
N ASN A 74 0.67 -22.37 -1.16
CA ASN A 74 1.75 -21.69 -0.43
C ASN A 74 3.16 -21.91 -1.04
N ILE A 75 3.23 -22.25 -2.33
CA ILE A 75 4.46 -22.42 -3.08
C ILE A 75 4.76 -21.10 -3.83
N TYR A 76 5.60 -20.26 -3.25
CA TYR A 76 5.91 -18.93 -3.75
C TYR A 76 7.24 -18.82 -4.52
N SER A 77 8.15 -19.81 -4.32
CA SER A 77 9.46 -19.86 -4.97
C SER A 77 9.36 -20.49 -6.36
N CYS A 78 9.86 -19.81 -7.40
CA CYS A 78 9.84 -20.35 -8.77
C CYS A 78 10.60 -21.69 -8.90
N ARG A 79 11.70 -21.90 -8.15
CA ARG A 79 12.41 -23.19 -8.11
C ARG A 79 11.57 -24.30 -7.49
N LYS A 80 10.77 -23.97 -6.45
CA LYS A 80 9.85 -24.96 -5.88
C LYS A 80 8.67 -25.25 -6.80
N ILE A 81 8.23 -24.25 -7.61
CA ILE A 81 7.18 -24.46 -8.64
C ILE A 81 7.71 -25.38 -9.74
N GLU A 82 8.92 -25.14 -10.25
CA GLU A 82 9.60 -26.01 -11.23
C GLU A 82 9.67 -27.45 -10.72
N LYS A 83 10.13 -27.66 -9.48
CA LYS A 83 10.15 -28.98 -8.85
C LYS A 83 8.75 -29.60 -8.75
N ALA A 84 7.74 -28.81 -8.35
CA ALA A 84 6.36 -29.30 -8.27
C ALA A 84 5.77 -29.70 -9.62
N LEU A 85 6.17 -29.06 -10.72
CA LEU A 85 5.79 -29.45 -12.08
C LEU A 85 6.33 -30.84 -12.49
N GLN A 86 7.42 -31.28 -11.89
CA GLN A 86 8.05 -32.58 -12.14
C GLN A 86 7.55 -33.69 -11.21
N GLU A 87 7.10 -33.35 -9.99
CA GLU A 87 6.83 -34.33 -8.94
C GLU A 87 5.35 -34.42 -8.53
N ASN A 88 4.53 -33.41 -8.85
CA ASN A 88 3.15 -33.32 -8.35
C ASN A 88 2.13 -33.46 -9.51
N ILE A 89 1.27 -34.47 -9.40
CA ILE A 89 0.26 -34.77 -10.43
C ILE A 89 -0.69 -33.62 -10.76
N HIS A 90 -1.02 -32.78 -9.77
CA HIS A 90 -1.90 -31.64 -9.98
C HIS A 90 -1.23 -30.55 -10.85
N PHE A 91 0.08 -30.32 -10.63
CA PHE A 91 0.87 -29.41 -11.46
C PHE A 91 1.10 -29.98 -12.86
N MET A 92 1.40 -31.29 -12.97
CA MET A 92 1.52 -31.97 -14.27
C MET A 92 0.22 -31.86 -15.08
N TRP A 93 -0.93 -32.07 -14.43
CA TRP A 93 -2.23 -31.94 -15.09
C TRP A 93 -2.51 -30.51 -15.58
N LEU A 94 -2.24 -29.47 -14.74
CA LEU A 94 -2.43 -28.08 -15.13
C LEU A 94 -1.51 -27.63 -16.27
N SER A 95 -0.29 -28.17 -16.31
CA SER A 95 0.73 -27.81 -17.30
C SER A 95 0.68 -28.68 -18.58
N GLY A 96 -0.16 -29.73 -18.61
CA GLY A 96 -0.13 -30.72 -19.69
C GLY A 96 1.25 -31.38 -19.80
N ASN A 97 1.87 -31.75 -18.67
CA ASN A 97 3.23 -32.29 -18.54
C ASN A 97 4.35 -31.34 -19.02
N SER A 98 4.05 -30.06 -19.26
CA SER A 98 5.08 -29.08 -19.56
C SER A 98 5.82 -28.66 -18.28
N THR A 99 7.15 -28.51 -18.36
CA THR A 99 8.02 -28.21 -17.22
C THR A 99 8.83 -26.93 -17.49
N PRO A 100 8.19 -25.73 -17.48
CA PRO A 100 8.93 -24.47 -17.58
C PRO A 100 9.94 -24.34 -16.44
N ASP A 101 11.13 -23.87 -16.76
CA ASP A 101 12.18 -23.61 -15.79
C ASP A 101 11.85 -22.43 -14.86
N PHE A 102 12.55 -22.34 -13.73
CA PHE A 102 12.31 -21.30 -12.75
C PHE A 102 12.54 -19.87 -13.28
N ARG A 103 13.41 -19.69 -14.31
CA ARG A 103 13.67 -18.40 -14.95
C ARG A 103 12.48 -17.97 -15.77
N THR A 104 11.95 -18.85 -16.59
CA THR A 104 10.73 -18.63 -17.39
C THR A 104 9.53 -18.29 -16.50
N ILE A 105 9.34 -19.04 -15.41
CA ILE A 105 8.28 -18.75 -14.42
C ILE A 105 8.47 -17.37 -13.78
N ASN A 106 9.70 -17.03 -13.42
CA ASN A 106 10.00 -15.73 -12.80
C ASN A 106 9.83 -14.58 -13.79
N ASP A 107 10.24 -14.74 -15.04
CA ASP A 107 10.07 -13.72 -16.08
C ASP A 107 8.59 -13.52 -16.44
N PHE A 108 7.82 -14.59 -16.52
CA PHE A 108 6.38 -14.47 -16.69
C PHE A 108 5.74 -13.69 -15.54
N ARG A 109 6.01 -14.09 -14.28
CA ARG A 109 5.49 -13.43 -13.07
C ARG A 109 5.94 -11.97 -12.96
N GLY A 110 7.22 -11.68 -13.17
CA GLY A 110 7.82 -10.39 -12.86
C GLY A 110 7.82 -9.36 -14.00
N LYS A 111 7.64 -9.82 -15.27
CA LYS A 111 7.67 -8.95 -16.44
C LYS A 111 6.33 -8.95 -17.19
N ARG A 112 5.85 -10.12 -17.64
CA ARG A 112 4.67 -10.21 -18.52
C ARG A 112 3.35 -10.03 -17.76
N LEU A 113 3.22 -10.63 -16.59
CA LEU A 113 2.01 -10.56 -15.79
C LEU A 113 1.81 -9.19 -15.09
N LYS A 114 2.89 -8.46 -14.86
CA LYS A 114 2.93 -7.23 -14.09
C LYS A 114 1.87 -6.20 -14.50
N GLU A 115 1.70 -5.97 -15.80
CA GLU A 115 0.78 -4.95 -16.33
C GLU A 115 -0.68 -5.41 -16.36
N HIS A 116 -0.92 -6.71 -16.32
CA HIS A 116 -2.24 -7.32 -16.53
C HIS A 116 -2.83 -7.97 -15.27
N ILE A 117 -2.04 -8.12 -14.20
CA ILE A 117 -2.49 -8.85 -13.01
C ILE A 117 -3.68 -8.18 -12.32
N LYS A 118 -3.77 -6.85 -12.37
CA LYS A 118 -4.88 -6.11 -11.77
C LYS A 118 -6.19 -6.39 -12.53
N SER A 119 -6.17 -6.39 -13.85
CA SER A 119 -7.36 -6.72 -14.66
C SER A 119 -7.80 -8.16 -14.48
N LEU A 120 -6.86 -9.10 -14.34
CA LEU A 120 -7.19 -10.49 -14.03
C LEU A 120 -7.80 -10.64 -12.64
N PHE A 121 -7.30 -9.92 -11.65
CA PHE A 121 -7.87 -9.90 -10.31
C PHE A 121 -9.31 -9.35 -10.33
N SER A 122 -9.53 -8.21 -10.98
CA SER A 122 -10.87 -7.63 -11.08
C SER A 122 -11.85 -8.54 -11.84
N ALA A 123 -11.39 -9.21 -12.90
CA ALA A 123 -12.21 -10.19 -13.61
C ALA A 123 -12.64 -11.36 -12.70
N ILE A 124 -11.73 -11.87 -11.85
CA ILE A 124 -12.07 -12.91 -10.86
C ILE A 124 -13.09 -12.39 -9.84
N VAL A 125 -12.94 -11.14 -9.38
CA VAL A 125 -13.91 -10.54 -8.45
C VAL A 125 -15.28 -10.37 -9.09
N LEU A 126 -15.34 -9.98 -10.37
CA LEU A 126 -16.60 -9.90 -11.12
C LEU A 126 -17.25 -11.29 -11.29
N LEU A 127 -16.46 -12.34 -11.54
CA LEU A 127 -16.98 -13.71 -11.53
C LEU A 127 -17.57 -14.11 -10.17
N LEU A 128 -16.94 -13.66 -9.07
CA LEU A 128 -17.49 -13.87 -7.73
C LEU A 128 -18.80 -13.09 -7.50
N GLN A 129 -18.91 -11.89 -8.06
CA GLN A 129 -20.12 -11.08 -8.01
C GLN A 129 -21.25 -11.73 -8.81
N GLU A 130 -21.00 -12.13 -10.05
CA GLU A 130 -21.97 -12.83 -10.90
C GLU A 130 -22.43 -14.15 -10.28
N SER A 131 -21.55 -14.81 -9.53
CA SER A 131 -21.88 -16.04 -8.77
C SER A 131 -22.58 -15.77 -7.44
N GLY A 132 -22.87 -14.51 -7.08
CA GLY A 132 -23.58 -14.13 -5.85
C GLY A 132 -22.75 -14.26 -4.56
N TYR A 133 -21.42 -14.40 -4.65
CA TYR A 133 -20.54 -14.48 -3.48
C TYR A 133 -20.22 -13.12 -2.87
N VAL A 134 -20.22 -12.06 -3.67
CA VAL A 134 -20.00 -10.66 -3.28
C VAL A 134 -20.99 -9.76 -4.03
N SER A 135 -21.37 -8.64 -3.42
CA SER A 135 -22.23 -7.63 -4.05
C SER A 135 -21.46 -6.44 -4.59
N LEU A 136 -20.29 -6.14 -4.03
CA LEU A 136 -19.50 -4.93 -4.20
C LEU A 136 -20.16 -3.66 -3.63
N ASP A 137 -21.22 -3.81 -2.81
CA ASP A 137 -21.92 -2.70 -2.16
C ASP A 137 -21.27 -2.32 -0.84
N VAL A 138 -20.62 -3.26 -0.17
CA VAL A 138 -19.97 -3.05 1.13
C VAL A 138 -18.47 -3.33 1.02
N GLN A 139 -17.66 -2.40 1.54
CA GLN A 139 -16.23 -2.60 1.71
C GLN A 139 -15.84 -2.59 3.18
N TYR A 140 -15.38 -3.73 3.70
CA TYR A 140 -14.68 -3.80 4.98
C TYR A 140 -13.20 -3.59 4.75
N ILE A 141 -12.68 -2.40 5.12
CA ILE A 141 -11.32 -1.98 4.80
C ILE A 141 -10.43 -2.11 6.04
N ASP A 142 -9.27 -2.72 5.85
CA ASP A 142 -8.19 -2.75 6.85
C ASP A 142 -6.82 -2.77 6.18
N GLY A 143 -5.82 -2.33 6.94
CA GLY A 143 -4.43 -2.25 6.50
C GLY A 143 -3.48 -3.09 7.34
N THR A 144 -2.47 -3.62 6.69
CA THR A 144 -1.38 -4.30 7.38
C THR A 144 -0.03 -3.97 6.75
N LYS A 145 1.01 -3.95 7.59
CA LYS A 145 2.39 -3.77 7.14
C LYS A 145 3.03 -5.11 6.89
N VAL A 146 3.70 -5.25 5.74
CA VAL A 146 4.41 -6.48 5.35
C VAL A 146 5.85 -6.13 4.99
N GLU A 147 6.80 -6.89 5.54
CA GLU A 147 8.23 -6.68 5.36
C GLU A 147 8.64 -6.89 3.89
N SER A 148 9.47 -6.00 3.35
CA SER A 148 10.01 -6.11 2.00
C SER A 148 11.15 -7.15 1.91
N ALA A 149 11.50 -7.56 0.69
CA ALA A 149 12.65 -8.44 0.42
C ALA A 149 14.00 -7.71 0.54
N SER A 150 14.12 -6.76 1.44
CA SER A 150 15.32 -5.94 1.59
C SER A 150 16.08 -6.21 2.88
N ASN A 151 17.33 -5.77 2.91
CA ASN A 151 18.13 -5.80 4.12
C ASN A 151 17.70 -4.66 5.06
N ARG A 152 17.39 -5.00 6.31
CA ARG A 152 16.94 -4.05 7.34
C ARG A 152 18.00 -3.03 7.78
N TYR A 153 19.26 -3.27 7.49
CA TYR A 153 20.38 -2.39 7.88
C TYR A 153 20.82 -1.42 6.77
N THR A 154 20.23 -1.48 5.58
CA THR A 154 20.55 -0.60 4.45
C THR A 154 19.54 0.54 4.33
N PHE A 155 19.51 1.42 5.31
CA PHE A 155 18.57 2.54 5.38
C PHE A 155 19.16 3.85 4.89
N VAL A 156 18.29 4.70 4.37
CA VAL A 156 18.53 6.13 4.07
C VAL A 156 17.43 6.93 4.73
N TRP A 157 17.78 7.89 5.59
CA TRP A 157 16.86 8.75 6.32
C TRP A 157 16.90 10.17 5.76
N ARG A 158 15.75 10.78 5.49
CA ARG A 158 15.60 12.15 4.99
C ARG A 158 16.39 13.14 5.84
N GLY A 159 16.12 13.22 7.13
CA GLY A 159 16.79 14.17 8.01
C GLY A 159 18.31 14.01 8.07
N SER A 160 18.85 12.79 7.89
CA SER A 160 20.31 12.57 7.81
C SER A 160 20.86 13.07 6.48
N VAL A 161 20.15 12.84 5.37
CA VAL A 161 20.56 13.30 4.03
C VAL A 161 20.54 14.83 3.96
N GLU A 162 19.45 15.47 4.40
CA GLU A 162 19.30 16.93 4.43
C GLU A 162 20.37 17.58 5.29
N LYS A 163 20.57 17.08 6.52
CA LYS A 163 21.63 17.59 7.42
C LYS A 163 23.03 17.48 6.82
N ASN A 164 23.31 16.35 6.14
CA ASN A 164 24.62 16.15 5.53
C ASN A 164 24.78 16.96 4.23
N LYS A 165 23.69 17.18 3.48
CA LYS A 165 23.66 18.04 2.30
C LYS A 165 24.00 19.48 2.69
N VAL A 166 23.28 20.05 3.66
CA VAL A 166 23.53 21.41 4.16
C VAL A 166 24.98 21.59 4.65
N LYS A 167 25.53 20.61 5.38
CA LYS A 167 26.95 20.66 5.80
C LYS A 167 27.91 20.60 4.62
N LEU A 168 27.58 19.87 3.57
CA LEU A 168 28.40 19.77 2.38
C LEU A 168 28.34 21.07 1.58
N GLU A 169 27.17 21.64 1.39
CA GLU A 169 26.93 22.92 0.72
C GLU A 169 27.68 24.07 1.40
N SER A 170 27.65 24.15 2.74
CA SER A 170 28.45 25.13 3.49
C SER A 170 29.95 25.00 3.23
N LYS A 171 30.48 23.77 3.14
CA LYS A 171 31.90 23.53 2.82
C LYS A 171 32.24 23.91 1.38
N ILE A 172 31.33 23.60 0.44
CA ILE A 172 31.51 23.97 -0.98
C ILE A 172 31.54 25.50 -1.11
N GLN A 173 30.57 26.20 -0.46
CA GLN A 173 30.53 27.66 -0.46
C GLN A 173 31.78 28.30 0.14
N SER A 174 32.30 27.76 1.25
CA SER A 174 33.55 28.22 1.86
C SER A 174 34.73 28.11 0.88
N ILE A 175 34.89 26.97 0.22
CA ILE A 175 35.96 26.77 -0.74
C ILE A 175 35.81 27.68 -1.97
N LEU A 176 34.58 27.80 -2.51
CA LEU A 176 34.32 28.66 -3.65
C LEU A 176 34.59 30.13 -3.32
N SER A 177 34.18 30.60 -2.12
CA SER A 177 34.46 31.97 -1.69
C SER A 177 35.95 32.25 -1.46
N GLU A 178 36.73 31.28 -1.00
CA GLU A 178 38.17 31.38 -0.90
C GLU A 178 38.84 31.51 -2.29
N VAL A 179 38.47 30.62 -3.21
CA VAL A 179 38.98 30.62 -4.59
C VAL A 179 38.57 31.89 -5.34
N ASP A 180 37.31 32.33 -5.20
CA ASP A 180 36.80 33.56 -5.84
C ASP A 180 37.53 34.81 -5.29
N LYS A 181 37.79 34.91 -3.98
CA LYS A 181 38.58 36.03 -3.37
C LYS A 181 39.97 36.12 -3.90
N HIS A 182 40.67 35.01 -4.10
CA HIS A 182 41.99 34.99 -4.66
C HIS A 182 42.00 35.39 -6.14
N ILE A 183 40.97 35.01 -6.90
CA ILE A 183 40.80 35.41 -8.31
C ILE A 183 40.46 36.91 -8.42
N GLU A 184 39.68 37.49 -7.49
CA GLU A 184 39.35 38.92 -7.45
C GLU A 184 40.55 39.78 -7.03
N GLN A 185 41.47 39.27 -6.19
CA GLN A 185 42.71 39.96 -5.84
C GLN A 185 43.67 40.06 -7.03
N ASP A 186 43.58 39.12 -7.98
CA ASP A 186 44.39 39.13 -9.21
C ASP A 186 43.75 39.94 -10.35
N LYS A 187 42.48 40.36 -10.25
CA LYS A 187 41.74 41.14 -11.24
C LYS A 187 40.91 42.26 -10.60
N GLN A 188 41.17 43.49 -11.02
CA GLN A 188 40.46 44.71 -10.61
C GLN A 188 39.02 44.83 -11.17
N GLU A 189 38.25 43.78 -11.33
CA GLU A 189 36.87 43.85 -11.81
C GLU A 189 35.88 43.13 -10.84
N ARG A 190 34.98 43.95 -10.27
CA ARG A 190 33.91 43.52 -9.40
C ARG A 190 32.71 42.98 -10.20
N THR A 191 32.26 41.79 -9.91
CA THR A 191 30.87 41.36 -10.12
C THR A 191 30.35 40.73 -8.83
N PRO A 192 29.34 41.32 -8.17
CA PRO A 192 28.69 40.73 -7.00
C PRO A 192 27.52 39.86 -7.46
N ASP A 193 27.75 38.57 -7.61
CA ASP A 193 26.62 37.63 -7.72
C ASP A 193 26.41 36.91 -6.39
N SER A 194 25.25 37.17 -5.80
CA SER A 194 24.70 36.35 -4.72
C SER A 194 24.68 34.89 -5.17
N LEU A 195 25.35 34.03 -4.41
CA LEU A 195 25.38 32.58 -4.67
C LEU A 195 23.99 31.99 -4.51
N PRO A 196 23.33 31.57 -5.59
CA PRO A 196 22.05 30.86 -5.49
C PRO A 196 22.25 29.48 -4.85
N ASP A 197 21.16 28.85 -4.39
CA ASP A 197 21.15 27.45 -3.95
C ASP A 197 21.77 26.59 -5.05
N MET A 198 23.00 26.12 -4.79
CA MET A 198 23.83 25.47 -5.80
C MET A 198 23.56 23.98 -5.82
N ASP A 199 22.88 23.51 -6.86
CA ASP A 199 22.71 22.09 -7.14
C ASP A 199 24.00 21.48 -7.74
N SER A 200 24.01 20.16 -7.93
CA SER A 200 25.17 19.43 -8.49
C SER A 200 25.46 19.82 -9.95
N CYS A 201 24.46 20.28 -10.69
CA CYS A 201 24.63 20.75 -12.07
C CYS A 201 25.39 22.09 -12.11
N GLY A 202 24.91 23.06 -11.34
CA GLY A 202 25.59 24.36 -11.22
C GLY A 202 26.99 24.26 -10.63
N LEU A 203 27.22 23.37 -9.67
CA LEU A 203 28.55 23.09 -9.16
C LEU A 203 29.47 22.48 -10.23
N ARG A 204 28.96 21.58 -11.08
CA ARG A 204 29.73 20.99 -12.19
C ARG A 204 30.15 22.04 -13.21
N GLU A 205 29.24 22.95 -13.57
CA GLU A 205 29.52 24.05 -14.50
C GLU A 205 30.60 24.99 -13.93
N LYS A 206 30.48 25.39 -12.66
CA LYS A 206 31.43 26.27 -11.98
C LYS A 206 32.80 25.62 -11.83
N VAL A 207 32.87 24.35 -11.46
CA VAL A 207 34.13 23.57 -11.43
C VAL A 207 34.71 23.44 -12.82
N GLY A 208 33.91 23.24 -13.87
CA GLY A 208 34.36 23.21 -15.26
C GLY A 208 34.95 24.54 -15.72
N ALA A 209 34.37 25.67 -15.32
CA ALA A 209 34.91 27.00 -15.58
C ALA A 209 36.25 27.27 -14.84
N LEU A 210 36.33 26.83 -13.57
CA LEU A 210 37.55 26.92 -12.76
C LEU A 210 38.69 26.04 -13.33
N ASN A 211 38.37 24.84 -13.81
CA ASN A 211 39.36 23.95 -14.45
C ASN A 211 40.00 24.55 -15.71
N LYS A 212 39.26 25.37 -16.47
CA LYS A 212 39.83 26.08 -17.63
C LYS A 212 40.85 27.15 -17.24
N ARG A 213 40.91 27.57 -15.98
CA ARG A 213 41.78 28.61 -15.43
C ARG A 213 42.90 28.03 -14.55
N LEU A 214 43.06 26.71 -14.48
CA LEU A 214 44.02 26.01 -13.60
C LEU A 214 45.49 26.42 -13.80
N SER A 215 45.86 26.84 -15.01
CA SER A 215 47.25 27.23 -15.32
C SER A 215 47.72 28.52 -14.62
N GLY A 216 46.81 29.32 -14.07
CA GLY A 216 47.13 30.54 -13.30
C GLY A 216 46.97 30.40 -11.78
N MET A 217 46.59 29.21 -11.26
CA MET A 217 46.26 28.99 -9.85
C MET A 217 47.44 28.36 -9.08
N ASN A 218 47.52 28.68 -7.78
CA ASN A 218 48.50 28.09 -6.91
C ASN A 218 48.20 26.61 -6.60
N LYS A 219 49.19 25.83 -6.10
CA LYS A 219 49.03 24.40 -5.80
C LYS A 219 47.94 24.09 -4.77
N ALA A 220 47.65 25.00 -3.83
CA ALA A 220 46.61 24.82 -2.81
C ALA A 220 45.21 24.92 -3.42
N GLU A 221 44.98 25.89 -4.29
CA GLU A 221 43.71 26.09 -5.02
C GLU A 221 43.43 24.93 -5.98
N GLN A 222 44.45 24.48 -6.72
CA GLN A 222 44.33 23.31 -7.58
C GLN A 222 43.89 22.06 -6.77
N LYS A 223 44.42 21.88 -5.56
CA LYS A 223 44.02 20.80 -4.65
C LYS A 223 42.60 20.96 -4.17
N GLN A 224 42.15 22.19 -3.89
CA GLN A 224 40.77 22.47 -3.48
C GLN A 224 39.77 22.20 -4.63
N ILE A 225 40.07 22.63 -5.86
CA ILE A 225 39.26 22.38 -7.05
C ILE A 225 39.18 20.88 -7.35
N LYS A 226 40.29 20.16 -7.26
CA LYS A 226 40.33 18.71 -7.39
C LYS A 226 39.43 18.03 -6.35
N LYS A 227 39.45 18.49 -5.10
CA LYS A 227 38.56 17.99 -4.03
C LYS A 227 37.11 18.29 -4.29
N LEU A 228 36.75 19.46 -4.82
CA LEU A 228 35.38 19.78 -5.26
C LEU A 228 34.90 18.80 -6.34
N GLN A 229 35.77 18.53 -7.33
CA GLN A 229 35.45 17.67 -8.47
C GLN A 229 35.33 16.18 -8.08
N GLU A 230 36.33 15.66 -7.35
CA GLU A 230 36.46 14.22 -7.10
C GLU A 230 35.68 13.75 -5.86
N GLU A 231 35.50 14.61 -4.85
CA GLU A 231 34.85 14.23 -3.60
C GLU A 231 33.46 14.88 -3.42
N TYR A 232 33.35 16.21 -3.56
CA TYR A 232 32.13 16.92 -3.14
C TYR A 232 31.04 16.88 -4.19
N LEU A 233 31.35 17.01 -5.47
CA LEU A 233 30.39 16.91 -6.56
C LEU A 233 29.68 15.55 -6.60
N PRO A 234 30.35 14.39 -6.54
CA PRO A 234 29.68 13.08 -6.51
C PRO A 234 28.85 12.89 -5.24
N ARG A 235 29.27 13.46 -4.09
CA ARG A 235 28.49 13.39 -2.84
C ARG A 235 27.25 14.24 -2.91
N LEU A 236 27.32 15.44 -3.47
CA LEU A 236 26.16 16.31 -3.65
C LEU A 236 25.13 15.66 -4.57
N ALA A 237 25.54 15.20 -5.74
CA ALA A 237 24.69 14.48 -6.68
C ALA A 237 24.05 13.23 -6.05
N LYS A 238 24.78 12.51 -5.18
CA LYS A 238 24.23 11.38 -4.43
C LYS A 238 23.15 11.81 -3.46
N TYR A 239 23.32 12.91 -2.72
CA TYR A 239 22.30 13.40 -1.80
C TYR A 239 21.05 13.88 -2.54
N GLU A 240 21.21 14.55 -3.66
CA GLU A 240 20.11 14.99 -4.52
C GLU A 240 19.32 13.79 -5.06
N SER A 241 19.98 12.80 -5.62
CA SER A 241 19.35 11.54 -6.07
C SER A 241 18.64 10.81 -4.91
N GLN A 242 19.20 10.84 -3.69
CA GLN A 242 18.55 10.25 -2.53
C GLN A 242 17.29 11.01 -2.10
N LEU A 243 17.30 12.36 -2.18
CA LEU A 243 16.14 13.20 -1.88
C LEU A 243 15.05 13.03 -2.93
N GLU A 244 15.41 12.94 -4.20
CA GLU A 244 14.48 12.63 -5.29
C GLU A 244 13.77 11.27 -5.07
N LYS A 245 14.55 10.21 -4.77
CA LYS A 245 14.00 8.87 -4.46
C LYS A 245 13.13 8.85 -3.22
N LEU A 246 13.41 9.70 -2.24
CA LEU A 246 12.58 9.83 -1.03
C LEU A 246 11.19 10.39 -1.37
N GLY A 247 11.09 11.34 -2.30
CA GLY A 247 9.84 12.03 -2.58
C GLY A 247 9.24 12.64 -1.31
N ASP A 248 8.06 12.22 -0.87
CA ASP A 248 7.40 12.62 0.38
C ASP A 248 7.72 11.72 1.60
N ARG A 249 8.52 10.67 1.41
CA ARG A 249 8.86 9.68 2.45
C ARG A 249 9.99 10.14 3.34
N ASN A 250 9.99 9.67 4.60
CA ASN A 250 11.07 9.94 5.55
C ASN A 250 12.25 8.99 5.44
N SER A 251 12.09 7.85 4.74
CA SER A 251 13.14 6.85 4.62
C SER A 251 12.91 5.91 3.44
N PHE A 252 13.98 5.27 2.95
CA PHE A 252 13.91 4.12 2.06
C PHE A 252 15.06 3.14 2.31
N SER A 253 14.95 1.91 1.77
CA SER A 253 16.02 0.90 1.82
C SER A 253 16.84 0.93 0.52
N LYS A 254 18.18 0.91 0.61
CA LYS A 254 19.05 0.85 -0.57
C LYS A 254 18.86 -0.41 -1.42
N THR A 255 18.35 -1.48 -0.84
CA THR A 255 18.14 -2.76 -1.53
C THR A 255 16.74 -2.90 -2.13
N ASP A 256 15.79 -2.06 -1.70
CA ASP A 256 14.45 -1.90 -2.25
C ASP A 256 14.03 -0.44 -2.07
N GLU A 257 14.32 0.39 -3.07
CA GLU A 257 14.17 1.85 -2.99
C GLU A 257 12.71 2.29 -2.80
N ASP A 258 11.74 1.44 -3.11
CA ASP A 258 10.33 1.71 -2.88
C ASP A 258 9.85 1.36 -1.46
N ALA A 259 10.58 0.51 -0.74
CA ALA A 259 10.22 0.14 0.63
C ALA A 259 10.55 1.27 1.62
N THR A 260 9.59 1.58 2.49
CA THR A 260 9.74 2.59 3.56
C THR A 260 9.93 1.90 4.89
N PHE A 261 10.78 2.47 5.77
CA PHE A 261 10.94 1.94 7.12
C PHE A 261 9.71 2.25 7.97
N MET A 262 9.05 1.20 8.45
CA MET A 262 7.81 1.27 9.19
C MET A 262 7.91 0.45 10.48
N ARG A 263 7.21 0.91 11.53
CA ARG A 263 7.01 0.12 12.74
C ARG A 263 6.03 -1.01 12.44
N MET A 264 6.46 -2.25 12.66
CA MET A 264 5.62 -3.44 12.42
C MET A 264 4.64 -3.66 13.58
N LYS A 265 3.43 -4.19 13.30
CA LYS A 265 2.48 -4.60 14.35
C LYS A 265 3.05 -5.77 15.19
N GLU A 266 3.81 -6.64 14.54
CA GLU A 266 4.41 -7.87 15.11
C GLU A 266 5.81 -7.58 15.68
N ASP A 267 5.93 -6.59 16.54
CA ASP A 267 7.16 -6.28 17.28
C ASP A 267 7.15 -7.05 18.61
N HIS A 268 7.56 -8.32 18.57
CA HIS A 268 7.59 -9.20 19.74
C HIS A 268 8.49 -8.68 20.85
N MET A 269 9.56 -7.96 20.50
CA MET A 269 10.50 -7.39 21.45
C MET A 269 10.03 -6.05 22.02
N LYS A 270 8.95 -5.46 21.49
CA LYS A 270 8.39 -4.14 21.84
C LYS A 270 9.43 -3.01 21.89
N ASN A 271 10.53 -3.18 21.14
CA ASN A 271 11.63 -2.21 21.09
C ASN A 271 11.43 -1.11 20.05
N GLY A 272 10.30 -1.10 19.34
CA GLY A 272 9.97 -0.13 18.32
C GLY A 272 10.81 -0.25 17.03
N GLN A 273 11.42 -1.40 16.78
CA GLN A 273 12.27 -1.61 15.63
C GLN A 273 11.54 -1.32 14.32
N LEU A 274 12.15 -0.48 13.50
CA LEU A 274 11.68 -0.17 12.15
C LEU A 274 12.21 -1.21 11.17
N LYS A 275 11.34 -1.69 10.29
CA LYS A 275 11.70 -2.58 9.18
C LYS A 275 11.28 -1.97 7.84
N PRO A 276 12.06 -2.21 6.77
CA PRO A 276 11.63 -1.81 5.42
C PRO A 276 10.40 -2.62 5.03
N ALA A 277 9.31 -1.94 4.71
CA ALA A 277 8.00 -2.55 4.54
C ALA A 277 7.13 -1.76 3.55
N TYR A 278 6.03 -2.39 3.17
CA TYR A 278 4.92 -1.78 2.45
C TYR A 278 3.66 -1.85 3.30
N ASN A 279 2.82 -0.83 3.20
CA ASN A 279 1.50 -0.81 3.80
C ASN A 279 0.49 -1.36 2.78
N ILE A 280 -0.09 -2.51 3.09
CA ILE A 280 -1.08 -3.19 2.26
C ILE A 280 -2.46 -2.83 2.79
N GLN A 281 -3.33 -2.40 1.90
CA GLN A 281 -4.75 -2.17 2.16
C GLN A 281 -5.57 -3.22 1.40
N ILE A 282 -6.56 -3.81 2.05
CA ILE A 282 -7.54 -4.67 1.40
C ILE A 282 -8.96 -4.21 1.74
N ALA A 283 -9.87 -4.42 0.81
CA ALA A 283 -11.30 -4.42 1.06
C ALA A 283 -11.80 -5.86 0.96
N THR A 284 -12.68 -6.24 1.87
CA THR A 284 -13.29 -7.57 1.85
C THR A 284 -14.81 -7.46 1.91
N GLU A 285 -15.46 -8.46 1.33
CA GLU A 285 -16.88 -8.74 1.49
C GLU A 285 -17.06 -10.25 1.56
N ASN A 286 -17.76 -10.73 2.58
CA ASN A 286 -17.85 -12.16 2.87
C ASN A 286 -16.48 -12.85 2.94
N GLN A 287 -15.45 -12.11 3.40
CA GLN A 287 -14.05 -12.51 3.47
C GLN A 287 -13.37 -12.78 2.10
N PHE A 288 -14.01 -12.50 0.98
CA PHE A 288 -13.33 -12.40 -0.30
C PHE A 288 -12.67 -11.02 -0.42
N ILE A 289 -11.46 -10.98 -0.92
CA ILE A 289 -10.77 -9.73 -1.18
C ILE A 289 -11.36 -9.15 -2.47
N THR A 290 -12.01 -8.00 -2.37
CA THR A 290 -12.67 -7.31 -3.49
C THR A 290 -11.83 -6.18 -4.06
N ASN A 291 -10.97 -5.56 -3.24
CA ASN A 291 -10.00 -4.57 -3.69
C ASN A 291 -8.70 -4.68 -2.89
N LEU A 292 -7.60 -4.22 -3.45
CA LEU A 292 -6.29 -4.21 -2.82
C LEU A 292 -5.46 -3.00 -3.26
N GLY A 293 -4.64 -2.48 -2.34
CA GLY A 293 -3.73 -1.38 -2.61
C GLY A 293 -2.42 -1.57 -1.85
N ILE A 294 -1.31 -1.13 -2.42
CA ILE A 294 0.01 -1.16 -1.79
C ILE A 294 0.60 0.22 -1.77
N TYR A 295 0.95 0.67 -0.57
CA TYR A 295 1.40 2.03 -0.31
C TYR A 295 2.77 2.05 0.34
N ARG A 296 3.56 3.05 -0.04
CA ARG A 296 4.86 3.33 0.56
C ARG A 296 4.76 4.14 1.86
N ARG A 297 3.56 4.60 2.21
CA ARG A 297 3.26 5.40 3.40
C ARG A 297 2.86 4.51 4.57
N ALA A 298 3.41 4.79 5.76
CA ALA A 298 3.17 3.97 6.96
C ALA A 298 1.78 4.16 7.58
N GLY A 299 1.17 5.35 7.42
CA GLY A 299 -0.15 5.68 7.98
C GLY A 299 -1.29 5.31 7.05
N ASP A 300 -2.39 4.82 7.63
CA ASP A 300 -3.57 4.36 6.88
C ASP A 300 -4.48 5.52 6.47
N THR A 301 -4.51 6.61 7.25
CA THR A 301 -5.36 7.79 6.99
C THR A 301 -5.23 8.32 5.56
N GLY A 302 -3.99 8.36 5.04
CA GLY A 302 -3.71 8.91 3.71
C GLY A 302 -3.89 7.93 2.56
N THR A 303 -4.34 6.71 2.81
CA THR A 303 -4.51 5.69 1.77
C THR A 303 -5.97 5.56 1.32
N LEU A 304 -6.94 5.92 2.16
CA LEU A 304 -8.36 5.63 1.95
C LEU A 304 -8.90 6.24 0.65
N ILE A 305 -8.67 7.52 0.43
CA ILE A 305 -9.24 8.23 -0.74
C ILE A 305 -8.73 7.62 -2.05
N SER A 306 -7.40 7.39 -2.15
CA SER A 306 -6.82 6.76 -3.34
C SER A 306 -7.30 5.32 -3.52
N PHE A 307 -7.52 4.59 -2.43
CA PHE A 307 -8.03 3.24 -2.43
C PHE A 307 -9.49 3.17 -2.92
N LEU A 308 -10.35 4.09 -2.47
CA LEU A 308 -11.74 4.18 -2.91
C LEU A 308 -11.87 4.66 -4.36
N LYS A 309 -11.01 5.58 -4.80
CA LYS A 309 -10.92 5.99 -6.20
C LYS A 309 -10.52 4.84 -7.10
N ASP A 310 -9.51 4.06 -6.70
CA ASP A 310 -9.05 2.88 -7.42
C ASP A 310 -10.15 1.82 -7.58
N PHE A 311 -10.97 1.62 -6.54
CA PHE A 311 -12.15 0.75 -6.62
C PHE A 311 -13.16 1.27 -7.65
N ARG A 312 -13.49 2.55 -7.60
CA ARG A 312 -14.42 3.20 -8.53
C ARG A 312 -13.94 3.10 -9.98
N GLU A 313 -12.66 3.34 -10.21
CA GLU A 313 -12.04 3.22 -11.55
C GLU A 313 -12.03 1.78 -12.05
N THR A 314 -11.80 0.81 -11.16
CA THR A 314 -11.70 -0.60 -11.52
C THR A 314 -13.06 -1.22 -11.85
N TYR A 315 -14.11 -0.89 -11.08
CA TYR A 315 -15.44 -1.51 -11.21
C TYR A 315 -16.49 -0.57 -11.79
N HIS A 316 -16.13 0.66 -12.19
CA HIS A 316 -17.02 1.71 -12.71
C HIS A 316 -18.23 1.99 -11.79
N ARG A 317 -18.10 1.69 -10.52
CA ARG A 317 -19.11 1.93 -9.48
C ARG A 317 -18.45 2.22 -8.14
N GLN A 318 -19.15 2.93 -7.29
CA GLN A 318 -18.74 3.13 -5.90
C GLN A 318 -19.53 2.18 -5.00
N SER A 319 -18.88 1.66 -3.94
CA SER A 319 -19.59 0.94 -2.87
C SER A 319 -20.48 1.90 -2.09
N SER A 320 -21.67 1.43 -1.70
CA SER A 320 -22.60 2.22 -0.90
C SER A 320 -22.13 2.37 0.55
N ILE A 321 -21.49 1.35 1.09
CA ILE A 321 -21.06 1.26 2.49
C ILE A 321 -19.56 1.04 2.59
N VAL A 322 -18.91 1.81 3.47
CA VAL A 322 -17.51 1.63 3.85
C VAL A 322 -17.37 1.47 5.35
N VAL A 323 -16.74 0.39 5.77
CA VAL A 323 -16.48 0.06 7.17
C VAL A 323 -14.99 0.01 7.41
N ALA A 324 -14.46 0.86 8.30
CA ALA A 324 -13.04 0.90 8.60
C ALA A 324 -12.77 1.26 10.07
N ASP A 325 -11.52 1.11 10.51
CA ASP A 325 -11.14 1.44 11.88
C ASP A 325 -10.83 2.94 12.09
N ALA A 326 -10.44 3.29 13.31
CA ALA A 326 -10.15 4.66 13.68
C ALA A 326 -8.90 5.25 12.99
N GLY A 327 -8.04 4.43 12.42
CA GLY A 327 -6.88 4.86 11.64
C GLY A 327 -7.26 5.62 10.37
N TYR A 328 -8.50 5.43 9.87
CA TYR A 328 -9.02 6.10 8.67
C TYR A 328 -9.89 7.32 9.00
N GLY A 329 -10.25 7.54 10.28
CA GLY A 329 -11.16 8.60 10.71
C GLY A 329 -10.52 9.98 10.71
N SER A 330 -10.52 10.68 9.59
CA SER A 330 -10.05 12.07 9.43
C SER A 330 -11.12 12.95 8.80
N GLU A 331 -11.02 14.27 8.98
CA GLU A 331 -11.93 15.24 8.36
C GLU A 331 -11.97 15.07 6.84
N GLN A 332 -10.80 15.00 6.21
CA GLN A 332 -10.66 14.82 4.77
C GLN A 332 -11.34 13.54 4.25
N ASN A 333 -11.18 12.43 4.98
CA ASN A 333 -11.77 11.15 4.57
C ASN A 333 -13.30 11.15 4.74
N TYR A 334 -13.82 11.74 5.83
CA TYR A 334 -15.26 11.86 6.01
C TYR A 334 -15.89 12.77 4.96
N GLU A 335 -15.26 13.91 4.66
CA GLU A 335 -15.71 14.83 3.61
C GLU A 335 -15.76 14.13 2.25
N PHE A 336 -14.70 13.39 1.90
CA PHE A 336 -14.67 12.63 0.65
C PHE A 336 -15.79 11.59 0.57
N MET A 337 -16.02 10.83 1.64
CA MET A 337 -17.07 9.81 1.65
C MET A 337 -18.46 10.43 1.60
N GLU A 338 -18.70 11.54 2.32
CA GLU A 338 -19.98 12.28 2.25
C GLU A 338 -20.25 12.79 0.83
N ASN A 339 -19.26 13.42 0.18
CA ASN A 339 -19.37 13.93 -1.19
C ASN A 339 -19.52 12.83 -2.24
N ALA A 340 -19.00 11.64 -1.98
CA ALA A 340 -19.14 10.48 -2.85
C ALA A 340 -20.44 9.69 -2.61
N GLY A 341 -21.32 10.10 -1.69
CA GLY A 341 -22.54 9.41 -1.34
C GLY A 341 -22.31 8.07 -0.61
N ILE A 342 -21.16 7.91 0.04
CA ILE A 342 -20.79 6.68 0.75
C ILE A 342 -21.27 6.75 2.19
N GLU A 343 -21.97 5.72 2.62
CA GLU A 343 -22.34 5.54 4.01
C GLU A 343 -21.15 5.01 4.83
N ALA A 344 -20.59 5.90 5.68
CA ALA A 344 -19.33 5.65 6.38
C ALA A 344 -19.58 5.10 7.80
N PHE A 345 -19.28 3.83 8.03
CA PHE A 345 -19.17 3.20 9.35
C PHE A 345 -17.70 3.19 9.80
N VAL A 346 -17.06 4.34 9.74
CA VAL A 346 -15.65 4.53 10.06
C VAL A 346 -15.53 5.11 11.47
N LYS A 347 -14.77 4.41 12.33
CA LYS A 347 -14.50 4.91 13.69
C LYS A 347 -13.59 6.13 13.63
N TYR A 348 -13.69 6.99 14.63
CA TYR A 348 -12.76 8.10 14.85
C TYR A 348 -11.91 7.88 16.11
N ASN A 349 -10.81 8.59 16.21
CA ASN A 349 -9.97 8.56 17.40
C ASN A 349 -10.79 8.88 18.65
N TYR A 350 -10.61 8.07 19.70
CA TYR A 350 -11.33 8.13 20.97
C TYR A 350 -12.78 7.61 20.97
N PHE A 351 -13.35 7.12 19.86
CA PHE A 351 -14.73 6.58 19.81
C PHE A 351 -15.06 5.63 20.99
N HIS A 352 -14.15 4.68 21.30
CA HIS A 352 -14.35 3.77 22.43
C HIS A 352 -14.06 4.41 23.80
N LYS A 353 -13.15 5.40 23.85
CA LYS A 353 -12.84 6.11 25.11
C LYS A 353 -13.98 7.00 25.55
N GLU A 354 -14.62 7.69 24.62
CA GLU A 354 -15.74 8.60 24.87
C GLU A 354 -16.97 7.90 25.47
N GLN A 355 -17.10 6.57 25.28
CA GLN A 355 -18.16 5.77 25.85
C GLN A 355 -17.91 5.39 27.32
N LYS A 356 -16.66 5.48 27.79
CA LYS A 356 -16.27 5.11 29.15
C LYS A 356 -16.72 6.18 30.16
N ARG A 357 -17.21 5.72 31.33
CA ARG A 357 -17.63 6.61 32.43
C ARG A 357 -16.55 7.59 32.87
N ALA A 358 -15.28 7.15 32.93
CA ALA A 358 -14.15 7.99 33.28
C ALA A 358 -13.95 9.18 32.31
N TRP A 359 -14.11 8.96 31.01
CA TRP A 359 -14.01 10.02 30.01
C TRP A 359 -15.16 11.02 30.11
N LYS A 360 -16.39 10.54 30.32
CA LYS A 360 -17.58 11.39 30.47
C LYS A 360 -17.49 12.28 31.72
N LYS A 361 -16.73 11.86 32.73
CA LYS A 361 -16.49 12.60 33.97
C LYS A 361 -15.23 13.49 33.92
N ASP A 362 -14.43 13.42 32.86
CA ASP A 362 -13.22 14.23 32.72
C ASP A 362 -13.60 15.70 32.47
N ALA A 363 -13.52 16.52 33.52
CA ALA A 363 -13.83 17.94 33.46
C ALA A 363 -12.86 18.74 32.58
N PHE A 364 -11.69 18.18 32.22
CA PHE A 364 -10.68 18.85 31.41
C PHE A 364 -10.78 18.53 29.94
N ALA A 365 -11.56 17.51 29.55
CA ALA A 365 -11.77 17.16 28.16
C ALA A 365 -12.57 18.26 27.43
N ILE A 366 -12.09 18.71 26.26
CA ILE A 366 -12.69 19.84 25.51
C ILE A 366 -14.17 19.61 25.23
N GLN A 367 -14.57 18.40 24.89
CA GLN A 367 -15.96 18.04 24.59
C GLN A 367 -16.89 18.04 25.81
N ASN A 368 -16.34 18.07 27.03
CA ASN A 368 -17.10 18.13 28.27
C ASN A 368 -17.19 19.54 28.84
N LEU A 369 -16.45 20.50 28.27
CA LEU A 369 -16.52 21.91 28.65
C LEU A 369 -17.87 22.50 28.21
N TYR A 370 -18.48 23.31 29.08
CA TYR A 370 -19.67 24.06 28.71
C TYR A 370 -19.35 25.07 27.60
N TYR A 371 -20.16 25.09 26.53
CA TYR A 371 -20.03 26.04 25.44
C TYR A 371 -21.28 26.91 25.34
N ASN A 372 -21.12 28.22 25.44
CA ASN A 372 -22.17 29.19 25.21
C ASN A 372 -22.20 29.57 23.73
N ARG A 373 -23.29 29.18 23.03
CA ARG A 373 -23.45 29.41 21.58
C ARG A 373 -23.73 30.87 21.23
N GLU A 374 -24.45 31.59 22.10
CA GLU A 374 -24.86 32.98 21.83
C GLU A 374 -23.67 33.93 21.87
N ARG A 375 -22.77 33.73 22.83
CA ARG A 375 -21.60 34.61 23.06
C ARG A 375 -20.28 33.98 22.60
N ASP A 376 -20.29 32.83 21.94
CA ASP A 376 -19.14 32.10 21.37
C ASP A 376 -17.94 31.96 22.35
N TYR A 377 -18.17 31.41 23.56
CA TYR A 377 -17.12 31.11 24.52
C TYR A 377 -17.30 29.76 25.19
N TYR A 378 -16.20 29.17 25.64
CA TYR A 378 -16.19 27.99 26.51
C TYR A 378 -15.99 28.39 27.95
N VAL A 379 -16.42 27.54 28.91
CA VAL A 379 -16.19 27.72 30.35
C VAL A 379 -15.19 26.67 30.82
N CYS A 380 -14.09 27.11 31.46
CA CYS A 380 -13.12 26.21 32.02
C CYS A 380 -13.64 25.56 33.31
N PRO A 381 -13.03 24.49 33.85
CA PRO A 381 -13.48 23.84 35.10
C PRO A 381 -13.49 24.73 36.35
N MET A 382 -12.79 25.87 36.29
CA MET A 382 -12.80 26.90 37.37
C MET A 382 -13.83 28.02 37.11
N GLY A 383 -14.73 27.86 36.13
CA GLY A 383 -15.75 28.85 35.84
C GLY A 383 -15.30 30.04 34.99
N GLN A 384 -14.04 30.13 34.58
CA GLN A 384 -13.56 31.23 33.75
C GLN A 384 -14.02 31.05 32.29
N HIS A 385 -14.34 32.17 31.63
CA HIS A 385 -14.63 32.20 30.22
C HIS A 385 -13.34 31.99 29.40
N MET A 386 -13.42 31.13 28.42
CA MET A 386 -12.40 30.96 27.39
C MET A 386 -12.91 31.62 26.12
N GLU A 387 -12.40 32.81 25.83
CA GLU A 387 -12.86 33.67 24.77
C GLU A 387 -12.28 33.27 23.42
N TYR A 388 -13.02 33.55 22.38
CA TYR A 388 -12.56 33.36 20.99
C TYR A 388 -11.37 34.30 20.68
N LYS A 389 -10.28 33.72 20.17
CA LYS A 389 -9.03 34.42 19.82
C LYS A 389 -8.68 34.30 18.33
N GLY A 390 -9.61 33.88 17.51
CA GLY A 390 -9.41 33.78 16.07
C GLY A 390 -9.34 32.34 15.54
N GLN A 391 -8.99 32.20 14.28
CA GLN A 391 -8.89 30.93 13.57
C GLN A 391 -7.44 30.62 13.21
N ARG A 392 -7.11 29.33 13.21
CA ARG A 392 -5.85 28.82 12.72
C ARG A 392 -6.11 27.82 11.60
N LYS A 393 -5.42 27.98 10.48
CA LYS A 393 -5.36 26.97 9.43
C LYS A 393 -4.32 25.91 9.82
N SER A 394 -4.72 24.65 9.84
CA SER A 394 -3.84 23.51 10.08
C SER A 394 -3.77 22.69 8.79
N LYS A 395 -2.57 22.56 8.23
CA LYS A 395 -2.35 21.77 7.01
C LYS A 395 -1.85 20.38 7.40
N SER A 396 -2.52 19.34 6.90
CA SER A 396 -2.07 17.96 7.06
C SER A 396 -0.87 17.64 6.15
N ASP A 397 -0.17 16.54 6.42
CA ASP A 397 0.92 16.02 5.55
C ASP A 397 0.44 15.71 4.12
N LEU A 398 -0.86 15.61 3.90
CA LEU A 398 -1.51 15.39 2.61
C LEU A 398 -1.93 16.69 1.91
N GLY A 399 -1.64 17.83 2.52
CA GLY A 399 -2.01 19.13 1.98
C GLY A 399 -3.43 19.59 2.31
N TYR A 400 -4.25 18.78 2.98
CA TYR A 400 -5.60 19.15 3.39
C TYR A 400 -5.55 20.22 4.49
N VAL A 401 -6.38 21.26 4.35
CA VAL A 401 -6.41 22.41 5.25
C VAL A 401 -7.67 22.35 6.12
N SER A 402 -7.47 22.14 7.42
CA SER A 402 -8.51 22.23 8.44
C SER A 402 -8.52 23.61 9.09
N ILE A 403 -9.70 24.09 9.43
CA ILE A 403 -9.90 25.37 10.15
C ILE A 403 -10.18 25.05 11.62
N LEU A 404 -9.33 25.55 12.50
CA LEU A 404 -9.43 25.40 13.95
C LEU A 404 -9.79 26.73 14.58
N LYS A 405 -10.91 26.80 15.31
CA LYS A 405 -11.21 27.96 16.17
C LYS A 405 -10.46 27.83 17.49
N ARG A 406 -9.85 28.92 17.92
CA ARG A 406 -9.03 29.00 19.15
C ARG A 406 -9.77 29.78 20.22
N TYR A 407 -9.82 29.19 21.41
CA TYR A 407 -10.40 29.84 22.60
C TYR A 407 -9.37 29.82 23.72
N GLN A 408 -9.21 30.93 24.45
CA GLN A 408 -8.20 31.10 25.46
C GLN A 408 -8.84 31.52 26.78
N ALA A 409 -8.44 30.84 27.87
CA ALA A 409 -8.80 31.22 29.23
C ALA A 409 -8.21 32.59 29.58
N GLN A 410 -8.91 33.37 30.40
CA GLN A 410 -8.53 34.73 30.76
C GLN A 410 -7.26 34.74 31.63
N ASN A 411 -7.24 33.96 32.72
CA ASN A 411 -6.08 33.85 33.61
C ASN A 411 -5.93 32.46 34.21
N CYS A 412 -4.76 31.84 34.03
CA CYS A 412 -4.39 30.55 34.64
C CYS A 412 -3.26 30.67 35.66
N GLU A 413 -2.83 31.90 36.02
CA GLU A 413 -1.86 32.13 37.06
C GLU A 413 -2.49 31.91 38.44
N GLY A 414 -1.82 31.19 39.32
CA GLY A 414 -2.37 30.83 40.63
C GLY A 414 -3.53 29.81 40.60
N CYS A 415 -3.92 29.29 39.47
CA CYS A 415 -5.02 28.32 39.39
C CYS A 415 -4.66 26.97 40.02
N PRO A 416 -5.42 26.49 41.03
CA PRO A 416 -5.13 25.25 41.76
C PRO A 416 -5.25 24.01 40.87
N LEU A 417 -6.03 24.08 39.77
CA LEU A 417 -6.22 22.98 38.82
C LEU A 417 -5.25 23.02 37.64
N LYS A 418 -4.32 23.98 37.59
CA LYS A 418 -3.43 24.19 36.44
C LYS A 418 -2.63 22.94 36.08
N SER A 419 -2.04 22.27 37.06
CA SER A 419 -1.21 21.07 36.84
C SER A 419 -1.99 19.88 36.26
N GLN A 420 -3.28 19.77 36.58
CA GLN A 420 -4.17 18.74 36.06
C GLN A 420 -4.77 19.15 34.70
N CYS A 421 -4.94 20.44 34.46
CA CYS A 421 -5.64 21.01 33.33
C CYS A 421 -4.75 21.09 32.06
N HIS A 422 -3.54 21.65 32.18
CA HIS A 422 -2.58 21.76 31.08
C HIS A 422 -1.15 22.00 31.57
N LYS A 423 -0.17 21.70 30.70
CA LYS A 423 1.27 21.82 31.02
C LYS A 423 1.90 23.14 30.53
N SER A 424 1.15 24.01 29.87
CA SER A 424 1.66 25.28 29.35
C SER A 424 1.96 26.26 30.46
N LYS A 425 3.03 27.06 30.33
CA LYS A 425 3.31 28.21 31.22
C LYS A 425 2.28 29.33 31.07
N ALA A 426 1.77 29.53 29.82
CA ALA A 426 0.74 30.53 29.50
C ALA A 426 -0.68 30.04 29.81
N ASN A 427 -1.67 30.89 29.57
CA ASN A 427 -3.09 30.56 29.73
C ASN A 427 -3.50 29.41 28.79
N ARG A 428 -4.45 28.59 29.24
CA ARG A 428 -4.96 27.46 28.47
C ARG A 428 -5.61 27.93 27.19
N ILE A 429 -5.16 27.33 26.06
CA ILE A 429 -5.80 27.48 24.76
C ILE A 429 -6.39 26.15 24.36
N ILE A 430 -7.62 26.15 23.86
CA ILE A 430 -8.24 25.01 23.21
C ILE A 430 -8.43 25.30 21.72
N GLU A 431 -8.22 24.32 20.90
CA GLU A 431 -8.46 24.38 19.44
C GLU A 431 -9.62 23.44 19.08
N VAL A 432 -10.65 23.96 18.46
CA VAL A 432 -11.86 23.21 18.13
C VAL A 432 -12.06 23.18 16.63
N ASN A 433 -12.13 21.97 16.08
CA ASN A 433 -12.49 21.73 14.68
C ASN A 433 -13.98 21.37 14.59
N TYR A 434 -14.79 22.33 14.24
CA TYR A 434 -16.24 22.15 14.17
C TYR A 434 -16.68 21.22 13.03
N ASN A 435 -15.99 21.25 11.89
CA ASN A 435 -16.28 20.34 10.78
C ASN A 435 -16.00 18.89 11.17
N LEU A 436 -14.83 18.63 11.74
CA LEU A 436 -14.50 17.29 12.23
C LEU A 436 -15.48 16.83 13.32
N ASN A 437 -15.90 17.73 14.22
CA ASN A 437 -16.87 17.40 15.26
C ASN A 437 -18.24 17.03 14.66
N ARG A 438 -18.70 17.75 13.63
CA ARG A 438 -19.91 17.41 12.86
C ARG A 438 -19.80 15.99 12.27
N TYR A 439 -18.68 15.68 11.64
CA TYR A 439 -18.44 14.34 11.09
C TYR A 439 -18.39 13.26 12.17
N LYS A 440 -17.73 13.54 13.29
CA LYS A 440 -17.69 12.61 14.44
C LYS A 440 -19.08 12.35 15.01
N GLN A 441 -19.92 13.37 15.09
CA GLN A 441 -21.31 13.20 15.55
C GLN A 441 -22.10 12.29 14.61
N LYS A 442 -22.09 12.56 13.29
CA LYS A 442 -22.72 11.69 12.28
C LYS A 442 -22.19 10.26 12.34
N ALA A 443 -20.85 10.11 12.43
CA ALA A 443 -20.23 8.80 12.56
C ALA A 443 -20.64 8.07 13.85
N ARG A 444 -20.78 8.79 14.98
CA ARG A 444 -21.26 8.22 16.24
C ARG A 444 -22.70 7.71 16.11
N GLU A 445 -23.61 8.50 15.56
CA GLU A 445 -25.01 8.13 15.35
C GLU A 445 -25.09 6.86 14.51
N ARG A 446 -24.39 6.79 13.38
CA ARG A 446 -24.33 5.60 12.53
C ARG A 446 -23.72 4.38 13.25
N LEU A 447 -22.57 4.55 13.90
CA LEU A 447 -21.86 3.46 14.58
C LEU A 447 -22.65 2.91 15.79
N MET A 448 -23.57 3.68 16.37
CA MET A 448 -24.39 3.26 17.50
C MET A 448 -25.75 2.70 17.06
N SER A 449 -26.14 2.83 15.80
CA SER A 449 -27.34 2.18 15.24
C SER A 449 -27.19 0.66 15.23
N GLU A 450 -28.29 -0.05 15.06
CA GLU A 450 -28.29 -1.52 14.90
C GLU A 450 -27.41 -1.98 13.76
N GLU A 451 -27.51 -1.31 12.61
CA GLU A 451 -26.64 -1.55 11.46
C GLU A 451 -25.17 -1.28 11.76
N GLY A 452 -24.87 -0.19 12.47
CA GLY A 452 -23.52 0.14 12.91
C GLY A 452 -22.94 -0.90 13.87
N ILE A 453 -23.73 -1.47 14.75
CA ILE A 453 -23.33 -2.56 15.64
C ILE A 453 -23.03 -3.82 14.82
N TYR A 454 -23.87 -4.15 13.85
CA TYR A 454 -23.66 -5.26 12.91
C TYR A 454 -22.33 -5.08 12.14
N HIS A 455 -22.12 -3.93 11.49
CA HIS A 455 -20.91 -3.68 10.70
C HIS A 455 -19.65 -3.67 11.56
N ARG A 456 -19.69 -3.13 12.79
CA ARG A 456 -18.55 -3.18 13.73
C ARG A 456 -18.18 -4.61 14.12
N GLY A 457 -19.18 -5.48 14.31
CA GLY A 457 -18.97 -6.91 14.57
C GLY A 457 -18.37 -7.63 13.38
N ARG A 458 -18.95 -7.39 12.19
CA ARG A 458 -18.47 -8.00 10.93
C ARG A 458 -17.03 -7.62 10.61
N ARG A 459 -16.59 -6.39 10.90
CA ARG A 459 -15.24 -5.94 10.61
C ARG A 459 -14.14 -6.86 11.17
N CYS A 460 -14.32 -7.40 12.38
CA CYS A 460 -13.33 -8.30 13.00
C CYS A 460 -13.19 -9.63 12.24
N ILE A 461 -14.26 -10.10 11.60
CA ILE A 461 -14.29 -11.38 10.88
C ILE A 461 -14.13 -11.25 9.36
N GLU A 462 -14.09 -10.04 8.84
CA GLU A 462 -13.93 -9.75 7.42
C GLU A 462 -12.42 -9.57 7.05
N PRO A 463 -11.81 -8.39 7.14
CA PRO A 463 -10.42 -8.23 6.71
C PRO A 463 -9.41 -8.90 7.65
N GLU A 464 -9.69 -8.95 8.96
CA GLU A 464 -8.78 -9.56 9.93
C GLU A 464 -8.61 -11.07 9.68
N ALA A 465 -9.72 -11.78 9.36
CA ALA A 465 -9.65 -13.19 9.01
C ALA A 465 -8.91 -13.43 7.69
N ALA A 466 -9.07 -12.54 6.69
CA ALA A 466 -8.33 -12.64 5.44
C ALA A 466 -6.82 -12.45 5.68
N PHE A 467 -6.42 -11.47 6.48
CA PHE A 467 -5.01 -11.27 6.84
C PHE A 467 -4.47 -12.41 7.68
N ALA A 468 -5.24 -12.95 8.63
CA ALA A 468 -4.82 -14.11 9.42
C ALA A 468 -4.59 -15.34 8.52
N GLN A 469 -5.48 -15.60 7.56
CA GLN A 469 -5.32 -16.68 6.59
C GLN A 469 -4.03 -16.49 5.76
N ILE A 470 -3.74 -15.27 5.29
CA ILE A 470 -2.57 -14.97 4.47
C ILE A 470 -1.29 -15.08 5.29
N LYS A 471 -1.22 -14.44 6.46
CA LYS A 471 0.01 -14.35 7.25
C LYS A 471 0.33 -15.62 8.02
N HIS A 472 -0.65 -16.20 8.70
CA HIS A 472 -0.43 -17.36 9.56
C HIS A 472 -0.61 -18.68 8.80
N ASN A 473 -1.78 -18.95 8.26
CA ASN A 473 -2.06 -20.25 7.63
C ASN A 473 -1.29 -20.44 6.31
N SER A 474 -1.10 -19.37 5.55
CA SER A 474 -0.33 -19.42 4.29
C SER A 474 1.14 -19.03 4.47
N ALA A 475 1.57 -18.68 5.69
CA ALA A 475 2.94 -18.28 6.03
C ALA A 475 3.53 -17.22 5.09
N TRP A 476 2.67 -16.32 4.57
CA TRP A 476 3.10 -15.22 3.71
C TRP A 476 3.18 -13.93 4.53
N ASN A 477 4.34 -13.66 5.14
CA ASN A 477 4.59 -12.53 6.03
C ASN A 477 5.68 -11.57 5.52
N ARG A 478 6.30 -11.88 4.38
CA ARG A 478 7.36 -11.10 3.77
C ARG A 478 7.29 -11.20 2.26
N PHE A 479 7.50 -10.08 1.56
CA PHE A 479 7.66 -10.06 0.11
C PHE A 479 8.93 -10.81 -0.33
N ARG A 480 8.90 -11.35 -1.53
CA ARG A 480 10.03 -12.00 -2.21
C ARG A 480 10.52 -11.18 -3.39
N LEU A 481 9.64 -10.37 -3.98
CA LEU A 481 9.97 -9.45 -5.05
C LEU A 481 10.31 -8.06 -4.47
N ARG A 482 11.02 -7.26 -5.25
CA ARG A 482 11.46 -5.90 -4.91
C ARG A 482 10.93 -4.90 -5.92
N GLY A 483 10.70 -3.68 -5.47
CA GLY A 483 10.11 -2.61 -6.26
C GLY A 483 8.59 -2.68 -6.29
N LEU A 484 7.94 -1.52 -6.17
CA LEU A 484 6.50 -1.38 -5.93
C LEU A 484 5.64 -2.19 -6.92
N GLU A 485 5.97 -2.14 -8.21
CA GLU A 485 5.17 -2.80 -9.24
C GLU A 485 5.23 -4.33 -9.16
N LYS A 486 6.41 -4.89 -8.87
CA LYS A 486 6.55 -6.33 -8.69
C LYS A 486 5.91 -6.80 -7.38
N VAL A 487 5.99 -5.97 -6.34
CA VAL A 487 5.34 -6.20 -5.05
C VAL A 487 3.82 -6.18 -5.20
N LYS A 488 3.25 -5.28 -6.00
CA LYS A 488 1.83 -5.30 -6.39
C LYS A 488 1.47 -6.63 -7.06
N THR A 489 2.26 -7.06 -8.03
CA THR A 489 2.03 -8.35 -8.72
C THR A 489 2.04 -9.53 -7.73
N GLU A 490 3.01 -9.57 -6.82
CA GLU A 490 3.13 -10.65 -5.83
C GLU A 490 1.92 -10.68 -4.89
N PHE A 491 1.52 -9.53 -4.34
CA PHE A 491 0.37 -9.50 -3.43
C PHE A 491 -0.95 -9.79 -4.13
N THR A 492 -1.12 -9.33 -5.36
CA THR A 492 -2.32 -9.66 -6.15
C THR A 492 -2.43 -11.17 -6.39
N LEU A 493 -1.33 -11.88 -6.66
CA LEU A 493 -1.33 -13.34 -6.72
C LEU A 493 -1.74 -13.99 -5.39
N VAL A 494 -1.29 -13.44 -4.27
CA VAL A 494 -1.71 -13.89 -2.92
C VAL A 494 -3.21 -13.69 -2.72
N ALA A 495 -3.74 -12.53 -3.11
CA ALA A 495 -5.17 -12.22 -3.00
C ALA A 495 -6.03 -13.13 -3.90
N ILE A 496 -5.61 -13.38 -5.14
CA ILE A 496 -6.24 -14.35 -6.04
C ILE A 496 -6.24 -15.74 -5.41
N ALA A 497 -5.11 -16.20 -4.90
CA ALA A 497 -5.01 -17.51 -4.24
C ALA A 497 -5.90 -17.62 -3.01
N HIS A 498 -6.03 -16.54 -2.22
CA HIS A 498 -6.96 -16.47 -1.09
C HIS A 498 -8.41 -16.62 -1.56
N ASN A 499 -8.82 -15.87 -2.57
CA ASN A 499 -10.17 -15.92 -3.12
C ASN A 499 -10.48 -17.30 -3.71
N LEU A 500 -9.57 -17.88 -4.50
CA LEU A 500 -9.74 -19.22 -5.08
C LEU A 500 -9.80 -20.31 -4.01
N ARG A 501 -8.98 -20.23 -2.95
CA ARG A 501 -9.02 -21.18 -1.81
C ARG A 501 -10.38 -21.11 -1.11
N LYS A 502 -10.91 -19.91 -0.89
CA LYS A 502 -12.22 -19.71 -0.27
C LYS A 502 -13.33 -20.21 -1.18
N LEU A 503 -13.28 -19.92 -2.46
CA LEU A 503 -14.22 -20.38 -3.48
C LEU A 503 -14.26 -21.92 -3.49
N ALA A 504 -13.09 -22.57 -3.56
CA ALA A 504 -13.00 -24.02 -3.58
C ALA A 504 -13.63 -24.71 -2.36
N LYS A 505 -13.62 -24.05 -1.19
CA LYS A 505 -14.31 -24.56 0.02
C LYS A 505 -15.82 -24.42 -0.04
N LYS A 506 -16.34 -23.41 -0.79
CA LYS A 506 -17.80 -23.13 -0.85
C LYS A 506 -18.49 -23.87 -1.97
N VAL A 507 -17.75 -24.30 -2.99
CA VAL A 507 -18.33 -24.91 -4.19
C VAL A 507 -18.27 -26.43 -4.09
N SER A 508 -19.43 -27.08 -4.06
CA SER A 508 -19.49 -28.50 -4.43
C SER A 508 -19.30 -28.58 -5.97
N PHE A 509 -18.39 -29.42 -6.40
CA PHE A 509 -17.93 -29.51 -7.81
C PHE A 509 -19.09 -29.65 -8.82
N LEU A 510 -20.16 -30.39 -8.48
CA LEU A 510 -21.30 -30.61 -9.37
C LEU A 510 -22.09 -29.32 -9.65
N LEU A 511 -22.31 -28.50 -8.63
CA LEU A 511 -23.00 -27.20 -8.76
C LEU A 511 -22.15 -26.17 -9.52
N PHE A 512 -20.85 -26.17 -9.30
CA PHE A 512 -19.93 -25.27 -9.98
C PHE A 512 -19.87 -25.59 -11.48
N PHE A 513 -19.74 -26.86 -11.87
CA PHE A 513 -19.63 -27.25 -13.27
C PHE A 513 -20.91 -26.97 -14.05
N THR A 514 -22.06 -27.26 -13.50
CA THR A 514 -23.37 -26.97 -14.14
C THR A 514 -23.64 -25.48 -14.24
N TYR A 515 -23.30 -24.70 -13.20
CA TYR A 515 -23.46 -23.25 -13.21
C TYR A 515 -22.48 -22.58 -14.17
N PHE A 516 -21.23 -23.03 -14.17
CA PHE A 516 -20.16 -22.49 -15.00
C PHE A 516 -20.33 -22.83 -16.49
N CYS A 517 -20.80 -24.02 -16.81
CA CYS A 517 -21.17 -24.38 -18.19
C CYS A 517 -22.36 -23.53 -18.70
N ARG A 518 -23.31 -23.19 -17.82
CA ARG A 518 -24.41 -22.25 -18.15
C ARG A 518 -23.91 -20.82 -18.36
N MET A 519 -22.89 -20.36 -17.63
CA MET A 519 -22.28 -19.03 -17.83
C MET A 519 -21.47 -18.94 -19.13
N ILE A 520 -20.69 -19.99 -19.46
CA ILE A 520 -19.91 -20.04 -20.73
C ILE A 520 -20.86 -20.04 -21.94
N SER A 521 -22.00 -20.70 -21.86
CA SER A 521 -23.01 -20.72 -22.94
C SER A 521 -23.79 -19.40 -23.06
N ARG A 522 -23.75 -18.52 -22.07
CA ARG A 522 -24.27 -17.16 -22.18
C ARG A 522 -23.14 -16.22 -22.57
N LYS A 523 -23.06 -15.85 -23.84
CA LYS A 523 -22.14 -14.88 -24.50
C LYS A 523 -21.94 -13.52 -23.76
N VAL A 524 -22.50 -13.36 -22.54
CA VAL A 524 -22.60 -12.10 -21.79
C VAL A 524 -21.24 -11.57 -21.30
N ILE A 525 -20.25 -12.46 -21.06
CA ILE A 525 -18.93 -12.01 -20.59
C ILE A 525 -18.14 -11.36 -21.73
N ILE A 526 -18.30 -11.86 -22.95
CA ILE A 526 -17.59 -11.34 -24.14
C ILE A 526 -18.16 -9.97 -24.57
N GLU A 527 -19.47 -9.75 -24.44
CA GLU A 527 -20.07 -8.46 -24.79
C GLU A 527 -19.72 -7.36 -23.81
N LYS A 528 -19.81 -7.58 -22.49
CA LYS A 528 -19.44 -6.55 -21.50
C LYS A 528 -17.97 -6.17 -21.52
N THR A 529 -17.06 -7.12 -21.77
CA THR A 529 -15.63 -6.79 -21.93
C THR A 529 -15.32 -6.12 -23.26
N LYS A 530 -16.06 -6.39 -24.32
CA LYS A 530 -15.96 -5.67 -25.60
C LYS A 530 -16.43 -4.22 -25.46
N ASP A 531 -17.51 -3.97 -24.73
CA ASP A 531 -18.01 -2.61 -24.46
C ASP A 531 -16.99 -1.79 -23.67
N ILE A 532 -16.33 -2.38 -22.68
CA ILE A 532 -15.25 -1.73 -21.89
C ILE A 532 -14.00 -1.43 -22.77
N LEU A 533 -13.69 -2.28 -23.72
CA LEU A 533 -12.57 -2.10 -24.66
C LEU A 533 -12.90 -1.11 -25.78
N ASN A 534 -14.13 -1.08 -26.26
CA ASN A 534 -14.57 -0.15 -27.30
C ASN A 534 -14.61 1.29 -26.79
N ILE A 535 -15.06 1.53 -25.54
CA ILE A 535 -15.02 2.85 -24.90
C ILE A 535 -13.56 3.37 -24.77
N LYS A 536 -12.56 2.48 -24.61
CA LYS A 536 -11.14 2.89 -24.57
C LYS A 536 -10.54 3.15 -25.95
N MET A 537 -11.07 2.55 -27.00
CA MET A 537 -10.60 2.77 -28.38
C MET A 537 -11.18 4.06 -28.97
N ASP A 538 -12.42 4.41 -28.64
CA ASP A 538 -13.06 5.64 -29.09
C ASP A 538 -12.48 6.87 -28.41
N ASN A 539 -12.08 6.78 -27.13
CA ASN A 539 -11.36 7.86 -26.44
C ASN A 539 -9.90 8.05 -26.89
N LYS A 540 -9.30 7.07 -27.61
CA LYS A 540 -7.98 7.24 -28.26
C LYS A 540 -8.06 7.74 -29.69
N ARG A 541 -9.25 7.77 -30.29
CA ARG A 541 -9.49 8.37 -31.61
C ARG A 541 -10.02 9.80 -31.53
N ALA A 542 -10.42 10.25 -30.32
CA ALA A 542 -10.91 11.60 -30.04
C ALA A 542 -9.86 12.50 -29.36
N ALA A 543 -8.65 12.02 -29.12
CA ALA A 543 -7.45 12.75 -28.70
C ALA A 543 -6.37 12.57 -29.78
#